data_c830433b6c1ab3ea5d125b9ea628e887
#
_entry.id   c830433b6c1ab3ea5d125b9ea628e887
#
_cell.length_a   1.000
_cell.length_b   1.000
_cell.length_c   1.000
_cell.angle_alpha   90.00
_cell.angle_beta   90.00
_cell.angle_gamma   90.00
#
_symmetry.space_group_name_H-M   'P 1'
#
loop_
_entity.id
_entity.type
_entity.pdbx_description
1 polymer ?
#
loop_
_entity_poly.entity_id
_entity_poly.type
_entity_poly.pdbx_seq_one_letter_code
_entity_poly.pdbx_strand_id
1 'polypeptide(L)'
;AEKNGIKIAVIGSGPAGLAFAGDMAKYGYDVTVFEALHEIGGVLKYGIPEFRLPNKIVDVEIDNLGKMGVNFIKDCIVGKTIGVEDLKAEGFKGIFVASGAGLPNFMNIPGENSINIMSSNEYLTRVNLMDAASEDSDTPVSFGKNVAVIGGGNTAMDSVRTAKRLGAERAIIIYRRSEEEMPARIEEVKHAKEEGVEFLTLHNPIEYIADEQGCVKQVILQKM
;
A
#
# COMPACT_ATOMS: atom_id res chain seq x y z
N ALA A 1 14.23 -24.48 -16.38
CA ALA A 1 14.71 -25.77 -15.85
C ALA A 1 13.65 -26.86 -16.08
N GLU A 2 14.07 -28.13 -16.08
CA GLU A 2 13.11 -29.24 -16.03
C GLU A 2 12.34 -29.20 -14.70
N LYS A 3 11.04 -29.51 -14.76
CA LYS A 3 10.21 -29.54 -13.57
C LYS A 3 10.61 -30.68 -12.64
N ASN A 4 10.80 -30.39 -11.37
CA ASN A 4 11.18 -31.38 -10.35
C ASN A 4 9.97 -32.00 -9.60
N GLY A 5 8.75 -31.53 -9.88
CA GLY A 5 7.50 -32.00 -9.28
C GLY A 5 7.28 -31.61 -7.81
N ILE A 6 8.13 -30.76 -7.28
CA ILE A 6 8.01 -30.27 -5.89
C ILE A 6 7.17 -28.99 -5.87
N LYS A 7 6.06 -29.03 -5.14
CA LYS A 7 5.15 -27.88 -4.97
C LYS A 7 5.63 -26.94 -3.87
N ILE A 8 5.65 -25.64 -4.16
CA ILE A 8 5.91 -24.57 -3.21
C ILE A 8 4.75 -23.58 -3.18
N ALA A 9 4.27 -23.27 -1.99
CA ALA A 9 3.27 -22.22 -1.75
C ALA A 9 3.97 -20.91 -1.37
N VAL A 10 3.52 -19.80 -1.96
CA VAL A 10 3.95 -18.44 -1.62
C VAL A 10 2.73 -17.70 -1.10
N ILE A 11 2.80 -17.16 0.11
CA ILE A 11 1.71 -16.42 0.74
C ILE A 11 1.95 -14.94 0.57
N GLY A 12 1.21 -14.31 -0.33
CA GLY A 12 1.32 -12.90 -0.69
C GLY A 12 2.06 -12.68 -2.01
N SER A 13 1.50 -11.82 -2.84
CA SER A 13 1.99 -11.49 -4.18
C SER A 13 2.71 -10.13 -4.25
N GLY A 14 3.16 -9.61 -3.12
CA GLY A 14 4.01 -8.43 -3.09
C GLY A 14 5.39 -8.69 -3.70
N PRO A 15 6.28 -7.68 -3.74
CA PRO A 15 7.60 -7.80 -4.40
C PRO A 15 8.43 -8.99 -3.90
N ALA A 16 8.40 -9.29 -2.60
CA ALA A 16 9.12 -10.44 -2.05
C ALA A 16 8.56 -11.77 -2.55
N GLY A 17 7.22 -11.91 -2.58
CA GLY A 17 6.55 -13.12 -3.05
C GLY A 17 6.79 -13.36 -4.54
N LEU A 18 6.67 -12.32 -5.37
CA LEU A 18 6.89 -12.41 -6.81
C LEU A 18 8.34 -12.73 -7.15
N ALA A 19 9.32 -12.09 -6.48
CA ALA A 19 10.74 -12.37 -6.68
C ALA A 19 11.07 -13.82 -6.32
N PHE A 20 10.63 -14.29 -5.15
CA PHE A 20 10.82 -15.67 -4.72
C PHE A 20 10.17 -16.67 -5.68
N ALA A 21 8.92 -16.40 -6.10
CA ALA A 21 8.19 -17.26 -7.03
C ALA A 21 8.94 -17.41 -8.36
N GLY A 22 9.47 -16.31 -8.90
CA GLY A 22 10.24 -16.31 -10.13
C GLY A 22 11.52 -17.12 -10.02
N ASP A 23 12.26 -16.98 -8.93
CA ASP A 23 13.49 -17.73 -8.72
C ASP A 23 13.23 -19.23 -8.54
N MET A 24 12.20 -19.59 -7.76
CA MET A 24 11.84 -21.00 -7.60
C MET A 24 11.35 -21.64 -8.90
N ALA A 25 10.60 -20.91 -9.72
CA ALA A 25 10.18 -21.39 -11.04
C ALA A 25 11.38 -21.64 -11.97
N LYS A 26 12.41 -20.79 -11.92
CA LYS A 26 13.69 -21.01 -12.65
C LYS A 26 14.40 -22.29 -12.22
N TYR A 27 14.27 -22.68 -10.95
CA TYR A 27 14.82 -23.93 -10.43
C TYR A 27 13.95 -25.18 -10.68
N GLY A 28 12.81 -25.01 -11.37
CA GLY A 28 11.94 -26.12 -11.77
C GLY A 28 10.89 -26.51 -10.73
N TYR A 29 10.67 -25.73 -9.69
CA TYR A 29 9.59 -25.97 -8.73
C TYR A 29 8.23 -25.61 -9.30
N ASP A 30 7.18 -26.31 -8.84
CA ASP A 30 5.80 -25.97 -9.12
C ASP A 30 5.32 -24.95 -8.08
N VAL A 31 5.30 -23.67 -8.47
CA VAL A 31 5.03 -22.57 -7.57
C VAL A 31 3.59 -22.11 -7.70
N THR A 32 2.89 -21.97 -6.55
CA THR A 32 1.57 -21.33 -6.46
C THR A 32 1.65 -20.16 -5.48
N VAL A 33 1.27 -18.99 -5.95
CA VAL A 33 1.16 -17.77 -5.15
C VAL A 33 -0.29 -17.56 -4.74
N PHE A 34 -0.54 -17.45 -3.44
CA PHE A 34 -1.85 -17.18 -2.84
C PHE A 34 -1.90 -15.70 -2.45
N GLU A 35 -2.86 -14.96 -3.00
CA GLU A 35 -3.05 -13.55 -2.75
C GLU A 35 -4.40 -13.29 -2.09
N ALA A 36 -4.40 -12.51 -1.02
CA ALA A 36 -5.60 -12.15 -0.28
C ALA A 36 -6.50 -11.18 -1.03
N LEU A 37 -5.92 -10.32 -1.88
CA LEU A 37 -6.63 -9.32 -2.65
C LEU A 37 -7.07 -9.88 -4.02
N HIS A 38 -7.93 -9.13 -4.69
CA HIS A 38 -8.44 -9.47 -6.03
C HIS A 38 -7.45 -9.18 -7.16
N GLU A 39 -6.31 -8.51 -6.86
CA GLU A 39 -5.23 -8.22 -7.78
C GLU A 39 -3.88 -8.74 -7.28
N ILE A 40 -3.04 -9.21 -8.21
CA ILE A 40 -1.68 -9.65 -7.93
C ILE A 40 -0.75 -8.44 -7.96
N GLY A 41 0.21 -8.38 -7.03
CA GLY A 41 1.21 -7.31 -6.98
C GLY A 41 1.42 -6.71 -5.59
N GLY A 42 0.45 -6.91 -4.67
CA GLY A 42 0.55 -6.35 -3.32
C GLY A 42 0.76 -4.84 -3.34
N VAL A 43 1.73 -4.36 -2.56
CA VAL A 43 2.05 -2.92 -2.46
C VAL A 43 2.41 -2.28 -3.81
N LEU A 44 2.88 -3.04 -4.80
CA LEU A 44 3.17 -2.51 -6.13
C LEU A 44 1.91 -1.97 -6.82
N LYS A 45 0.75 -2.52 -6.50
CA LYS A 45 -0.54 -2.09 -7.05
C LYS A 45 -1.39 -1.28 -6.09
N TYR A 46 -1.50 -1.69 -4.82
CA TYR A 46 -2.36 -0.95 -3.89
C TYR A 46 -1.68 0.28 -3.28
N GLY A 47 -0.35 0.26 -3.12
CA GLY A 47 0.36 1.28 -2.35
C GLY A 47 1.14 2.29 -3.18
N ILE A 48 1.73 1.87 -4.31
CA ILE A 48 2.52 2.76 -5.17
C ILE A 48 1.61 3.36 -6.24
N PRO A 49 1.47 4.70 -6.30
CA PRO A 49 0.61 5.34 -7.29
C PRO A 49 1.08 5.13 -8.73
N GLU A 50 0.12 5.12 -9.65
CA GLU A 50 0.32 4.95 -11.09
C GLU A 50 1.38 5.90 -11.68
N PHE A 51 1.46 7.13 -11.16
CA PHE A 51 2.43 8.12 -11.62
C PHE A 51 3.89 7.83 -11.18
N ARG A 52 4.09 6.89 -10.26
CA ARG A 52 5.42 6.39 -9.86
C ARG A 52 5.75 5.04 -10.48
N LEU A 53 4.79 4.14 -10.50
CA LEU A 53 4.93 2.80 -11.05
C LEU A 53 3.65 2.44 -11.80
N PRO A 54 3.63 2.59 -13.13
CA PRO A 54 2.49 2.21 -13.95
C PRO A 54 2.11 0.73 -13.75
N ASN A 55 0.84 0.47 -13.44
CA ASN A 55 0.30 -0.87 -13.22
C ASN A 55 0.60 -1.81 -14.40
N LYS A 56 0.59 -1.29 -15.62
CA LYS A 56 0.93 -2.06 -16.82
C LYS A 56 2.32 -2.69 -16.78
N ILE A 57 3.29 -2.04 -16.12
CA ILE A 57 4.65 -2.61 -15.96
C ILE A 57 4.58 -3.81 -15.01
N VAL A 58 3.85 -3.67 -13.92
CA VAL A 58 3.64 -4.76 -12.94
C VAL A 58 2.92 -5.94 -13.59
N ASP A 59 1.90 -5.68 -14.40
CA ASP A 59 1.15 -6.71 -15.12
C ASP A 59 2.04 -7.51 -16.09
N VAL A 60 2.93 -6.85 -16.81
CA VAL A 60 3.89 -7.52 -17.71
C VAL A 60 4.78 -8.49 -16.93
N GLU A 61 5.26 -8.11 -15.75
CA GLU A 61 6.09 -8.99 -14.91
C GLU A 61 5.29 -10.18 -14.36
N ILE A 62 4.04 -9.96 -13.95
CA ILE A 62 3.14 -11.03 -13.50
C ILE A 62 2.86 -12.00 -14.64
N ASP A 63 2.56 -11.51 -15.84
CA ASP A 63 2.34 -12.33 -17.02
C ASP A 63 3.58 -13.15 -17.38
N ASN A 64 4.77 -12.58 -17.25
CA ASN A 64 6.03 -13.30 -17.49
C ASN A 64 6.21 -14.43 -16.48
N LEU A 65 5.90 -14.21 -15.20
CA LEU A 65 5.90 -15.26 -14.18
C LEU A 65 4.89 -16.37 -14.50
N GLY A 66 3.69 -16.00 -14.95
CA GLY A 66 2.69 -16.96 -15.42
C GLY A 66 3.20 -17.82 -16.58
N LYS A 67 3.86 -17.22 -17.58
CA LYS A 67 4.50 -17.94 -18.70
C LYS A 67 5.62 -18.87 -18.24
N MET A 68 6.26 -18.56 -17.12
CA MET A 68 7.26 -19.44 -16.50
C MET A 68 6.64 -20.63 -15.73
N GLY A 69 5.31 -20.67 -15.61
CA GLY A 69 4.55 -21.72 -14.93
C GLY A 69 4.23 -21.42 -13.47
N VAL A 70 4.35 -20.17 -13.01
CA VAL A 70 3.84 -19.75 -11.71
C VAL A 70 2.32 -19.67 -11.77
N ASN A 71 1.65 -20.34 -10.83
CA ASN A 71 0.20 -20.27 -10.67
C ASN A 71 -0.17 -19.20 -9.65
N PHE A 72 -1.24 -18.43 -9.92
CA PHE A 72 -1.75 -17.39 -9.03
C PHE A 72 -3.19 -17.69 -8.61
N ILE A 73 -3.45 -17.65 -7.31
CA ILE A 73 -4.78 -17.80 -6.71
C ILE A 73 -5.09 -16.51 -5.95
N LYS A 74 -6.03 -15.74 -6.49
CA LYS A 74 -6.53 -14.49 -5.91
C LYS A 74 -7.67 -14.76 -4.92
N ASP A 75 -8.03 -13.73 -4.13
CA ASP A 75 -9.14 -13.78 -3.16
C ASP A 75 -9.00 -14.93 -2.15
N CYS A 76 -7.75 -15.30 -1.83
CA CYS A 76 -7.42 -16.42 -0.95
C CYS A 76 -6.57 -15.96 0.24
N ILE A 77 -7.21 -15.86 1.40
CA ILE A 77 -6.56 -15.47 2.65
C ILE A 77 -6.05 -16.72 3.36
N VAL A 78 -4.77 -17.04 3.23
CA VAL A 78 -4.16 -18.15 3.95
C VAL A 78 -4.25 -17.91 5.45
N GLY A 79 -4.76 -18.92 6.17
CA GLY A 79 -5.10 -18.81 7.59
C GLY A 79 -6.59 -18.50 7.85
N LYS A 80 -7.36 -18.21 6.78
CA LYS A 80 -8.83 -18.01 6.83
C LYS A 80 -9.55 -18.86 5.78
N THR A 81 -9.24 -18.65 4.50
CA THR A 81 -9.84 -19.39 3.37
C THR A 81 -9.27 -20.81 3.28
N ILE A 82 -7.95 -20.92 3.47
CA ILE A 82 -7.21 -22.19 3.49
C ILE A 82 -6.18 -22.15 4.61
N GLY A 83 -6.02 -23.21 5.36
CA GLY A 83 -5.03 -23.32 6.41
C GLY A 83 -3.66 -23.80 5.92
N VAL A 84 -2.64 -23.61 6.74
CA VAL A 84 -1.28 -24.11 6.45
C VAL A 84 -1.27 -25.64 6.39
N GLU A 85 -2.05 -26.32 7.23
CA GLU A 85 -2.14 -27.79 7.21
C GLU A 85 -2.85 -28.30 5.96
N ASP A 86 -3.83 -27.55 5.43
CA ASP A 86 -4.48 -27.89 4.17
C ASP A 86 -3.48 -27.79 3.01
N LEU A 87 -2.65 -26.74 2.97
CA LEU A 87 -1.57 -26.60 1.98
C LEU A 87 -0.61 -27.79 2.02
N LYS A 88 -0.23 -28.26 3.22
CA LYS A 88 0.60 -29.45 3.37
C LYS A 88 -0.11 -30.72 2.87
N ALA A 89 -1.40 -30.86 3.16
CA ALA A 89 -2.23 -31.99 2.69
C ALA A 89 -2.37 -31.99 1.17
N GLU A 90 -2.43 -30.82 0.53
CA GLU A 90 -2.40 -30.66 -0.93
C GLU A 90 -1.03 -30.94 -1.58
N GLY A 91 -0.02 -31.25 -0.74
CA GLY A 91 1.31 -31.71 -1.19
C GLY A 91 2.35 -30.60 -1.34
N PHE A 92 2.08 -29.38 -0.88
CA PHE A 92 3.10 -28.34 -0.81
C PHE A 92 4.20 -28.74 0.19
N LYS A 93 5.45 -28.74 -0.28
CA LYS A 93 6.62 -29.15 0.51
C LYS A 93 7.37 -27.95 1.14
N GLY A 94 7.16 -26.75 0.61
CA GLY A 94 7.68 -25.51 1.13
C GLY A 94 6.59 -24.43 1.14
N ILE A 95 6.63 -23.59 2.14
CA ILE A 95 5.72 -22.44 2.29
C ILE A 95 6.57 -21.21 2.56
N PHE A 96 6.50 -20.23 1.67
CA PHE A 96 7.18 -18.94 1.82
C PHE A 96 6.15 -17.88 2.22
N VAL A 97 6.35 -17.24 3.36
CA VAL A 97 5.44 -16.21 3.88
C VAL A 97 5.96 -14.84 3.48
N ALA A 98 5.21 -14.15 2.63
CA ALA A 98 5.50 -12.82 2.09
C ALA A 98 4.27 -11.89 2.24
N SER A 99 3.59 -11.96 3.38
CA SER A 99 2.33 -11.24 3.66
C SER A 99 2.48 -9.72 3.79
N GLY A 100 3.70 -9.21 3.77
CA GLY A 100 3.99 -7.79 3.88
C GLY A 100 3.75 -7.20 5.27
N ALA A 101 3.74 -5.88 5.36
CA ALA A 101 3.51 -5.11 6.58
C ALA A 101 2.42 -4.04 6.35
N GLY A 102 1.27 -4.48 5.82
CA GLY A 102 0.18 -3.58 5.43
C GLY A 102 -0.66 -3.02 6.58
N LEU A 103 -0.42 -3.45 7.82
CA LEU A 103 -1.15 -2.91 8.97
C LEU A 103 -0.69 -1.48 9.27
N PRO A 104 -1.63 -0.53 9.37
CA PRO A 104 -1.30 0.85 9.67
C PRO A 104 -0.90 1.03 11.13
N ASN A 105 -0.02 2.01 11.38
CA ASN A 105 0.26 2.50 12.71
C ASN A 105 -0.61 3.71 12.99
N PHE A 106 -1.45 3.61 14.02
CA PHE A 106 -2.26 4.73 14.51
C PHE A 106 -1.50 5.48 15.59
N MET A 107 -1.80 6.78 15.74
CA MET A 107 -1.15 7.64 16.73
C MET A 107 -1.74 7.46 18.13
N ASN A 108 -2.94 6.91 18.23
CA ASN A 108 -3.72 6.72 19.48
C ASN A 108 -3.93 8.04 20.24
N ILE A 109 -4.28 9.09 19.52
CA ILE A 109 -4.60 10.41 20.06
C ILE A 109 -6.10 10.69 19.99
N PRO A 110 -6.63 11.61 20.83
CA PRO A 110 -8.04 11.98 20.80
C PRO A 110 -8.51 12.40 19.41
N GLY A 111 -9.71 11.97 19.05
CA GLY A 111 -10.35 12.33 17.78
C GLY A 111 -9.86 11.55 16.55
N GLU A 112 -8.94 10.59 16.68
CA GLU A 112 -8.38 9.83 15.54
C GLU A 112 -9.42 8.97 14.79
N ASN A 113 -10.56 8.67 15.43
CA ASN A 113 -11.67 7.93 14.81
C ASN A 113 -12.69 8.84 14.10
N SER A 114 -12.40 10.12 13.92
CA SER A 114 -13.30 11.04 13.22
C SER A 114 -13.41 10.69 11.74
N ILE A 115 -14.56 11.01 11.14
CA ILE A 115 -14.79 10.85 9.71
C ILE A 115 -13.74 11.65 8.93
N ASN A 116 -13.28 11.12 7.81
CA ASN A 116 -12.21 11.65 6.95
C ASN A 116 -10.79 11.56 7.55
N ILE A 117 -10.61 10.83 8.64
CA ILE A 117 -9.29 10.37 9.05
C ILE A 117 -9.15 8.90 8.63
N MET A 118 -8.09 8.59 7.90
CA MET A 118 -7.81 7.24 7.44
C MET A 118 -6.30 7.00 7.36
N SER A 119 -5.90 5.77 7.36
CA SER A 119 -4.50 5.44 7.14
C SER A 119 -4.10 5.71 5.68
N SER A 120 -2.81 6.00 5.45
CA SER A 120 -2.26 6.13 4.09
C SER A 120 -2.49 4.86 3.26
N ASN A 121 -2.37 3.68 3.88
CA ASN A 121 -2.64 2.41 3.20
C ASN A 121 -4.09 2.32 2.71
N GLU A 122 -5.06 2.70 3.56
CA GLU A 122 -6.46 2.73 3.16
C GLU A 122 -6.70 3.72 2.03
N TYR A 123 -6.20 4.94 2.16
CA TYR A 123 -6.35 5.98 1.15
C TYR A 123 -5.77 5.56 -0.20
N LEU A 124 -4.53 5.07 -0.21
CA LEU A 124 -3.86 4.63 -1.42
C LEU A 124 -4.53 3.38 -2.02
N THR A 125 -4.97 2.43 -1.20
CA THR A 125 -5.71 1.25 -1.69
C THR A 125 -7.01 1.65 -2.38
N ARG A 126 -7.77 2.59 -1.82
CA ARG A 126 -9.00 3.09 -2.44
C ARG A 126 -8.73 3.74 -3.79
N VAL A 127 -7.68 4.56 -3.88
CA VAL A 127 -7.37 5.28 -5.12
C VAL A 127 -6.71 4.37 -6.16
N ASN A 128 -5.70 3.59 -5.77
CA ASN A 128 -4.87 2.84 -6.72
C ASN A 128 -5.48 1.48 -7.12
N LEU A 129 -6.07 0.76 -6.15
CA LEU A 129 -6.57 -0.60 -6.37
C LEU A 129 -8.06 -0.64 -6.66
N MET A 130 -8.82 0.25 -6.00
CA MET A 130 -10.28 0.30 -6.10
C MET A 130 -10.77 1.40 -7.06
N ASP A 131 -9.83 2.08 -7.72
CA ASP A 131 -10.08 3.14 -8.71
C ASP A 131 -11.07 4.23 -8.22
N ALA A 132 -10.98 4.56 -6.93
CA ALA A 132 -11.94 5.45 -6.28
C ALA A 132 -11.94 6.90 -6.84
N ALA A 133 -10.93 7.25 -7.64
CA ALA A 133 -10.85 8.53 -8.32
C ALA A 133 -11.65 8.58 -9.65
N SER A 134 -12.09 7.43 -10.15
CA SER A 134 -12.92 7.33 -11.37
C SER A 134 -14.36 7.74 -11.06
N GLU A 135 -15.00 8.43 -12.04
CA GLU A 135 -16.41 8.82 -11.94
C GLU A 135 -17.37 7.61 -11.84
N ASP A 136 -16.95 6.47 -12.38
CA ASP A 136 -17.74 5.24 -12.41
C ASP A 136 -17.44 4.30 -11.21
N SER A 137 -16.59 4.72 -10.25
CA SER A 137 -16.22 3.88 -9.12
C SER A 137 -17.27 3.91 -8.01
N ASP A 138 -17.65 2.72 -7.52
CA ASP A 138 -18.50 2.56 -6.34
C ASP A 138 -17.74 2.77 -5.00
N THR A 139 -16.41 2.88 -5.06
CA THR A 139 -15.58 3.05 -3.86
C THR A 139 -15.52 4.52 -3.44
N PRO A 140 -16.03 4.88 -2.25
CA PRO A 140 -16.02 6.26 -1.81
C PRO A 140 -14.61 6.73 -1.48
N VAL A 141 -14.25 7.91 -1.95
CA VAL A 141 -13.08 8.66 -1.50
C VAL A 141 -13.47 10.12 -1.25
N SER A 142 -13.00 10.67 -0.14
CA SER A 142 -13.24 12.08 0.17
C SER A 142 -12.17 12.93 -0.51
N PHE A 143 -12.58 13.76 -1.45
CA PHE A 143 -11.73 14.80 -2.05
C PHE A 143 -11.70 16.02 -1.12
N GLY A 144 -10.75 16.06 -0.19
CA GLY A 144 -10.59 17.19 0.72
C GLY A 144 -9.96 18.39 0.01
N LYS A 145 -10.48 19.60 0.24
CA LYS A 145 -9.81 20.82 -0.23
C LYS A 145 -8.48 21.03 0.51
N ASN A 146 -8.46 20.74 1.81
CA ASN A 146 -7.27 20.80 2.64
C ASN A 146 -6.97 19.39 3.14
N VAL A 147 -5.82 18.85 2.76
CA VAL A 147 -5.41 17.50 3.15
C VAL A 147 -4.09 17.56 3.92
N ALA A 148 -4.09 17.00 5.11
CA ALA A 148 -2.87 16.83 5.90
C ALA A 148 -2.49 15.36 5.95
N VAL A 149 -1.23 15.05 5.65
CA VAL A 149 -0.65 13.72 5.76
C VAL A 149 0.37 13.72 6.89
N ILE A 150 0.19 12.83 7.86
CA ILE A 150 1.05 12.73 9.03
C ILE A 150 2.11 11.67 8.76
N GLY A 151 3.35 12.10 8.64
CA GLY A 151 4.48 11.20 8.40
C GLY A 151 5.51 11.74 7.42
N GLY A 152 6.69 11.13 7.40
CA GLY A 152 7.83 11.54 6.56
C GLY A 152 8.40 10.43 5.69
N GLY A 153 7.70 9.29 5.54
CA GLY A 153 8.11 8.16 4.70
C GLY A 153 7.62 8.25 3.26
N ASN A 154 8.08 7.33 2.40
CA ASN A 154 7.65 7.26 0.99
C ASN A 154 6.12 7.15 0.86
N THR A 155 5.46 6.38 1.73
CA THR A 155 3.99 6.25 1.72
C THR A 155 3.30 7.59 2.00
N ALA A 156 3.87 8.43 2.87
CA ALA A 156 3.35 9.77 3.11
C ALA A 156 3.52 10.68 1.88
N MET A 157 4.67 10.60 1.21
CA MET A 157 4.91 11.33 -0.05
C MET A 157 3.92 10.88 -1.13
N ASP A 158 3.69 9.58 -1.25
CA ASP A 158 2.70 9.04 -2.21
C ASP A 158 1.29 9.54 -1.90
N SER A 159 0.87 9.50 -0.64
CA SER A 159 -0.47 9.94 -0.23
C SER A 159 -0.68 11.43 -0.46
N VAL A 160 0.26 12.27 -0.08
CA VAL A 160 0.12 13.73 -0.23
C VAL A 160 0.16 14.17 -1.70
N ARG A 161 1.00 13.54 -2.53
CA ARG A 161 1.05 13.80 -3.97
C ARG A 161 -0.22 13.33 -4.66
N THR A 162 -0.74 12.16 -4.25
CA THR A 162 -2.04 11.67 -4.74
C THR A 162 -3.15 12.65 -4.41
N ALA A 163 -3.24 13.13 -3.17
CA ALA A 163 -4.22 14.12 -2.76
C ALA A 163 -4.10 15.42 -3.57
N LYS A 164 -2.87 15.90 -3.80
CA LYS A 164 -2.63 17.10 -4.61
C LYS A 164 -3.09 16.91 -6.05
N ARG A 165 -2.79 15.77 -6.67
CA ARG A 165 -3.20 15.43 -8.03
C ARG A 165 -4.71 15.23 -8.18
N LEU A 166 -5.38 14.79 -7.12
CA LEU A 166 -6.85 14.67 -7.07
C LEU A 166 -7.57 16.00 -6.79
N GLY A 167 -6.84 17.12 -6.76
CA GLY A 167 -7.44 18.45 -6.72
C GLY A 167 -7.45 19.11 -5.34
N ALA A 168 -6.71 18.62 -4.35
CA ALA A 168 -6.57 19.32 -3.10
C ALA A 168 -5.98 20.72 -3.34
N GLU A 169 -6.68 21.75 -2.89
CA GLU A 169 -6.21 23.14 -2.95
C GLU A 169 -4.93 23.28 -2.13
N ARG A 170 -4.91 22.66 -0.95
CA ARG A 170 -3.79 22.62 -0.03
C ARG A 170 -3.49 21.20 0.42
N ALA A 171 -2.27 20.74 0.21
CA ALA A 171 -1.78 19.43 0.65
C ALA A 171 -0.51 19.62 1.48
N ILE A 172 -0.49 19.07 2.71
CA ILE A 172 0.54 19.35 3.72
C ILE A 172 1.09 18.05 4.29
N ILE A 173 2.41 17.93 4.35
CA ILE A 173 3.09 16.95 5.18
C ILE A 173 3.29 17.54 6.58
N ILE A 174 2.85 16.83 7.62
CA ILE A 174 3.15 17.14 9.01
C ILE A 174 4.11 16.09 9.53
N TYR A 175 5.29 16.51 9.97
CA TYR A 175 6.32 15.60 10.43
C TYR A 175 6.98 16.08 11.71
N ARG A 176 7.15 15.17 12.68
CA ARG A 176 7.63 15.47 14.03
C ARG A 176 9.12 15.83 14.11
N ARG A 177 9.90 15.45 13.10
CA ARG A 177 11.35 15.74 13.04
C ARG A 177 11.67 16.75 11.95
N SER A 178 12.96 16.99 11.73
CA SER A 178 13.43 17.84 10.63
C SER A 178 13.26 17.16 9.27
N GLU A 179 13.39 17.91 8.21
CA GLU A 179 13.30 17.39 6.85
C GLU A 179 14.43 16.42 6.54
N GLU A 180 15.64 16.70 7.06
CA GLU A 180 16.81 15.83 6.86
C GLU A 180 16.66 14.46 7.51
N GLU A 181 15.78 14.34 8.51
CA GLU A 181 15.48 13.08 9.20
C GLU A 181 14.32 12.30 8.56
N MET A 182 13.76 12.80 7.45
CA MET A 182 12.70 12.08 6.76
C MET A 182 13.22 10.76 6.18
N PRO A 183 12.57 9.61 6.47
CA PRO A 183 12.96 8.34 5.89
C PRO A 183 12.56 8.18 4.41
N ALA A 184 11.81 9.12 3.85
CA ALA A 184 11.50 9.14 2.43
C ALA A 184 12.76 9.36 1.59
N ARG A 185 12.77 8.82 0.38
CA ARG A 185 13.82 9.11 -0.59
C ARG A 185 13.83 10.60 -0.91
N ILE A 186 15.02 11.18 -1.03
CA ILE A 186 15.19 12.61 -1.27
C ILE A 186 14.50 13.07 -2.56
N GLU A 187 14.49 12.22 -3.58
CA GLU A 187 13.82 12.48 -4.85
C GLU A 187 12.30 12.62 -4.65
N GLU A 188 11.69 11.80 -3.78
CA GLU A 188 10.24 11.85 -3.52
C GLU A 188 9.86 13.11 -2.75
N VAL A 189 10.68 13.54 -1.81
CA VAL A 189 10.50 14.83 -1.10
C VAL A 189 10.60 15.98 -2.10
N LYS A 190 11.58 15.94 -2.99
CA LYS A 190 11.76 16.95 -4.03
C LYS A 190 10.56 17.01 -4.97
N HIS A 191 10.10 15.89 -5.48
CA HIS A 191 8.91 15.81 -6.36
C HIS A 191 7.66 16.36 -5.65
N ALA A 192 7.46 16.02 -4.36
CA ALA A 192 6.33 16.57 -3.60
C ALA A 192 6.37 18.10 -3.52
N LYS A 193 7.56 18.68 -3.29
CA LYS A 193 7.74 20.14 -3.29
C LYS A 193 7.48 20.78 -4.65
N GLU A 194 7.97 20.16 -5.72
CA GLU A 194 7.74 20.61 -7.10
C GLU A 194 6.25 20.61 -7.47
N GLU A 195 5.46 19.69 -6.89
CA GLU A 195 4.00 19.63 -7.03
C GLU A 195 3.26 20.60 -6.10
N GLY A 196 3.96 21.39 -5.32
CA GLY A 196 3.38 22.42 -4.44
C GLY A 196 2.83 21.86 -3.12
N VAL A 197 3.37 20.74 -2.64
CA VAL A 197 3.08 20.23 -1.29
C VAL A 197 3.78 21.09 -0.25
N GLU A 198 3.06 21.46 0.80
CA GLU A 198 3.60 22.17 1.94
C GLU A 198 4.23 21.19 2.95
N PHE A 199 5.31 21.63 3.61
CA PHE A 199 5.98 20.83 4.64
C PHE A 199 5.96 21.56 5.98
N LEU A 200 5.33 20.97 6.97
CA LEU A 200 5.30 21.43 8.36
C LEU A 200 6.09 20.45 9.22
N THR A 201 7.40 20.65 9.28
CA THR A 201 8.32 19.85 10.08
C THR A 201 8.37 20.33 11.53
N LEU A 202 8.95 19.52 12.42
CA LEU A 202 9.03 19.78 13.86
C LEU A 202 7.66 20.03 14.51
N HIS A 203 6.64 19.32 14.02
CA HIS A 203 5.30 19.37 14.57
C HIS A 203 4.73 17.96 14.70
N ASN A 204 4.09 17.69 15.83
CA ASN A 204 3.47 16.42 16.13
C ASN A 204 1.99 16.60 16.47
N PRO A 205 1.05 15.89 15.82
CA PRO A 205 -0.35 15.91 16.20
C PRO A 205 -0.55 15.38 17.62
N ILE A 206 -1.42 16.05 18.37
CA ILE A 206 -1.78 15.64 19.73
C ILE A 206 -3.30 15.42 19.88
N GLU A 207 -4.12 15.99 18.99
CA GLU A 207 -5.57 15.86 19.00
C GLU A 207 -6.15 16.22 17.63
N TYR A 208 -7.21 15.52 17.24
CA TYR A 208 -8.07 15.90 16.11
C TYR A 208 -9.42 16.39 16.65
N ILE A 209 -9.92 17.48 16.10
CA ILE A 209 -11.21 18.07 16.46
C ILE A 209 -12.19 17.84 15.32
N ALA A 210 -13.31 17.20 15.63
CA ALA A 210 -14.41 16.99 14.70
C ALA A 210 -15.44 18.11 14.81
N ASP A 211 -16.22 18.29 13.75
CA ASP A 211 -17.44 19.09 13.76
C ASP A 211 -18.65 18.32 14.37
N GLU A 212 -19.84 18.94 14.33
CA GLU A 212 -21.07 18.35 14.85
C GLU A 212 -21.52 17.08 14.09
N GLN A 213 -21.06 16.89 12.87
CA GLN A 213 -21.31 15.72 12.04
C GLN A 213 -20.28 14.60 12.27
N GLY A 214 -19.26 14.84 13.09
CA GLY A 214 -18.16 13.90 13.36
C GLY A 214 -17.05 13.93 12.32
N CYS A 215 -17.07 14.88 11.38
CA CYS A 215 -16.01 15.03 10.39
C CYS A 215 -14.83 15.83 10.96
N VAL A 216 -13.60 15.39 10.68
CA VAL A 216 -12.40 16.13 11.12
C VAL A 216 -12.38 17.54 10.53
N LYS A 217 -12.18 18.53 11.40
CA LYS A 217 -12.14 19.95 11.06
C LYS A 217 -10.79 20.60 11.36
N GLN A 218 -10.16 20.17 12.42
CA GLN A 218 -8.88 20.73 12.86
C GLN A 218 -7.96 19.64 13.41
N VAL A 219 -6.66 19.91 13.38
CA VAL A 219 -5.64 19.14 14.09
C VAL A 219 -4.87 20.08 15.02
N ILE A 220 -4.72 19.69 16.27
CA ILE A 220 -3.90 20.40 17.24
C ILE A 220 -2.49 19.83 17.16
N LEU A 221 -1.53 20.71 16.98
CA LEU A 221 -0.13 20.35 16.80
C LEU A 221 0.71 20.85 17.96
N GLN A 222 1.60 20.01 18.43
CA GLN A 222 2.67 20.39 19.34
C GLN A 222 3.92 20.67 18.52
N LYS A 223 4.56 21.83 18.75
CA LYS A 223 5.87 22.14 18.21
C LYS A 223 6.93 21.34 18.97
N MET A 224 7.84 20.73 18.22
CA MET A 224 8.92 19.88 18.75
C MET A 224 10.21 20.69 18.94
#